data_f8a5c68e61dc149d7f9b283f2eaac537
#
_entry.id   f8a5c68e61dc149d7f9b283f2eaac537
#
_cell.length_a   1.000
_cell.length_b   1.000
_cell.length_c   1.000
_cell.angle_alpha   90.00
_cell.angle_beta   90.00
_cell.angle_gamma   90.00
#
_symmetry.space_group_name_H-M   'P 1'
#
loop_
_entity.id
_entity.type
_entity.pdbx_description
1 polymer ?
#
loop_
_entity_poly.entity_id
_entity_poly.type
_entity_poly.pdbx_seq_one_letter_code
_entity_poly.pdbx_strand_id
1 'polypeptide(L)'
;MSMYYLMAQLPSLDGIGENAPPPITEERFHELCHCFLGKKAQRNLDRLTLAPPRDFEKSGSSLINAWNTAERDLRLALGKMRAEQMQKNFDAGDAAFPVGILQAARTAVEMENPMEAEKFLNHYRLEFLETLRPMDMFSEDSVFYYGLKLKLILRASRFDTSAGKAAYRNIYSSILNGDRLEVLS
;
A
#
# COMPACT_ATOMS: atom_id res chain seq x y z
N MET A 1 13.34 -26.49 3.96
CA MET A 1 12.23 -27.19 3.23
C MET A 1 10.88 -26.50 3.39
N SER A 2 10.64 -25.77 4.46
CA SER A 2 9.33 -25.11 4.70
C SER A 2 9.00 -23.99 3.71
N MET A 3 9.98 -23.19 3.28
CA MET A 3 9.77 -22.04 2.43
C MET A 3 9.31 -22.40 1.00
N TYR A 4 9.85 -23.49 0.45
CA TYR A 4 9.40 -24.02 -0.85
C TYR A 4 7.89 -24.35 -0.85
N TYR A 5 7.45 -25.05 0.20
CA TYR A 5 6.01 -25.40 0.31
C TYR A 5 5.13 -24.17 0.49
N LEU A 6 5.57 -23.17 1.23
CA LEU A 6 4.83 -21.92 1.36
C LEU A 6 4.69 -21.24 0.00
N MET A 7 5.80 -20.99 -0.70
CA MET A 7 5.79 -20.30 -1.98
C MET A 7 5.00 -21.06 -3.07
N ALA A 8 5.00 -22.40 -3.03
CA ALA A 8 4.22 -23.22 -3.95
C ALA A 8 2.68 -23.15 -3.70
N GLN A 9 2.25 -22.75 -2.50
CA GLN A 9 0.84 -22.58 -2.17
C GLN A 9 0.32 -21.16 -2.45
N LEU A 10 1.21 -20.19 -2.64
CA LEU A 10 0.82 -18.81 -2.91
C LEU A 10 0.50 -18.65 -4.40
N PRO A 11 -0.70 -18.17 -4.75
CA PRO A 11 -1.05 -17.91 -6.14
C PRO A 11 -0.24 -16.74 -6.70
N SER A 12 0.00 -16.71 -8.02
CA SER A 12 0.69 -15.59 -8.65
C SER A 12 -0.11 -14.29 -8.51
N LEU A 13 0.60 -13.22 -8.21
CA LEU A 13 0.07 -11.86 -8.19
C LEU A 13 0.45 -11.08 -9.46
N ASP A 14 1.06 -11.73 -10.45
CA ASP A 14 1.44 -11.09 -11.71
C ASP A 14 0.23 -11.02 -12.65
N GLY A 15 0.11 -9.90 -13.38
CA GLY A 15 -0.95 -9.71 -14.37
C GLY A 15 -2.35 -9.47 -13.81
N ILE A 16 -2.50 -9.23 -12.51
CA ILE A 16 -3.79 -8.88 -11.91
C ILE A 16 -4.17 -7.46 -12.37
N GLY A 17 -5.33 -7.32 -13.01
CA GLY A 17 -5.87 -6.02 -13.42
C GLY A 17 -6.17 -5.12 -12.22
N GLU A 18 -6.16 -3.79 -12.44
CA GLU A 18 -6.32 -2.79 -11.38
C GLU A 18 -7.58 -2.98 -10.50
N ASN A 19 -8.65 -3.55 -11.06
CA ASN A 19 -9.94 -3.73 -10.37
C ASN A 19 -10.27 -5.21 -10.15
N ALA A 20 -9.36 -6.13 -10.48
CA ALA A 20 -9.59 -7.55 -10.24
C ALA A 20 -9.35 -7.90 -8.76
N PRO A 21 -10.20 -8.71 -8.14
CA PRO A 21 -9.95 -9.16 -6.79
C PRO A 21 -8.67 -10.01 -6.77
N PRO A 22 -7.82 -9.86 -5.75
CA PRO A 22 -6.65 -10.70 -5.62
C PRO A 22 -7.07 -12.16 -5.42
N PRO A 23 -6.27 -13.12 -5.89
CA PRO A 23 -6.59 -14.55 -5.83
C PRO A 23 -6.51 -15.13 -4.41
N ILE A 24 -6.03 -14.35 -3.45
CA ILE A 24 -5.90 -14.70 -2.03
C ILE A 24 -6.22 -13.49 -1.16
N THR A 25 -6.86 -13.71 -0.01
CA THR A 25 -7.08 -12.66 0.99
C THR A 25 -5.84 -12.47 1.87
N GLU A 26 -5.75 -11.32 2.54
CA GLU A 26 -4.65 -11.02 3.47
C GLU A 26 -4.67 -11.99 4.66
N GLU A 27 -5.84 -12.34 5.19
CA GLU A 27 -6.01 -13.31 6.27
C GLU A 27 -5.47 -14.68 5.87
N ARG A 28 -5.87 -15.17 4.69
CA ARG A 28 -5.40 -16.47 4.20
C ARG A 28 -3.90 -16.50 3.95
N PHE A 29 -3.34 -15.40 3.46
CA PHE A 29 -1.90 -15.26 3.32
C PHE A 29 -1.18 -15.34 4.68
N HIS A 30 -1.66 -14.61 5.70
CA HIS A 30 -1.11 -14.66 7.05
C HIS A 30 -1.22 -16.06 7.67
N GLU A 31 -2.34 -16.76 7.55
CA GLU A 31 -2.52 -18.15 8.02
C GLU A 31 -1.45 -19.08 7.44
N LEU A 32 -1.25 -19.03 6.10
CA LEU A 32 -0.22 -19.83 5.45
C LEU A 32 1.17 -19.48 5.97
N CYS A 33 1.48 -18.20 6.08
CA CYS A 33 2.77 -17.74 6.58
C CYS A 33 3.04 -18.20 8.01
N HIS A 34 2.04 -18.17 8.90
CA HIS A 34 2.17 -18.64 10.28
C HIS A 34 2.52 -20.13 10.39
N CYS A 35 2.09 -20.95 9.43
CA CYS A 35 2.43 -22.39 9.41
C CYS A 35 3.91 -22.66 9.06
N PHE A 36 4.55 -21.78 8.29
CA PHE A 36 5.84 -22.06 7.69
C PHE A 36 6.98 -21.12 8.14
N LEU A 37 6.66 -19.92 8.58
CA LEU A 37 7.65 -18.93 9.02
C LEU A 37 8.11 -19.16 10.46
N GLY A 38 9.39 -18.91 10.71
CA GLY A 38 9.92 -18.84 12.07
C GLY A 38 9.41 -17.58 12.82
N LYS A 39 9.41 -17.61 14.15
CA LYS A 39 8.89 -16.52 15.02
C LYS A 39 9.46 -15.14 14.70
N LYS A 40 10.71 -15.04 14.23
CA LYS A 40 11.32 -13.75 13.86
C LYS A 40 10.73 -13.22 12.57
N ALA A 41 10.59 -14.07 11.56
CA ALA A 41 9.98 -13.71 10.27
C ALA A 41 8.48 -13.39 10.42
N GLN A 42 7.75 -14.13 11.26
CA GLN A 42 6.36 -13.82 11.58
C GLN A 42 6.23 -12.40 12.16
N ARG A 43 7.06 -12.03 13.14
CA ARG A 43 7.05 -10.67 13.73
C ARG A 43 7.35 -9.58 12.70
N ASN A 44 8.24 -9.86 11.73
CA ASN A 44 8.51 -8.93 10.64
C ASN A 44 7.31 -8.81 9.70
N LEU A 45 6.63 -9.92 9.41
CA LEU A 45 5.42 -9.95 8.59
C LEU A 45 4.28 -9.18 9.25
N ASP A 46 4.06 -9.38 10.55
CA ASP A 46 3.00 -8.69 11.31
C ASP A 46 3.22 -7.17 11.37
N ARG A 47 4.47 -6.72 11.29
CA ARG A 47 4.85 -5.30 11.22
C ARG A 47 4.87 -4.74 9.79
N LEU A 48 4.65 -5.58 8.78
CA LEU A 48 4.69 -5.17 7.38
C LEU A 48 3.55 -4.23 7.05
N THR A 49 3.86 -3.00 6.68
CA THR A 49 2.88 -1.95 6.42
C THR A 49 3.18 -1.18 5.14
N LEU A 50 2.12 -0.66 4.50
CA LEU A 50 2.25 0.32 3.40
C LEU A 50 2.48 1.75 3.89
N ALA A 51 2.37 1.99 5.20
CA ALA A 51 2.51 3.31 5.80
C ALA A 51 3.41 3.26 7.04
N PRO A 52 4.72 3.07 6.86
CA PRO A 52 5.65 3.03 7.98
C PRO A 52 5.62 4.34 8.76
N PRO A 53 5.84 4.31 10.08
CA PRO A 53 6.00 5.53 10.87
C PRO A 53 7.22 6.32 10.39
N ARG A 54 7.28 7.61 10.72
CA ARG A 54 8.41 8.49 10.33
C ARG A 54 9.74 7.94 10.87
N ASP A 55 9.72 7.49 12.12
CA ASP A 55 10.86 6.90 12.81
C ASP A 55 10.60 5.41 13.02
N PHE A 56 10.91 4.61 12.01
CA PHE A 56 10.79 3.15 12.09
C PHE A 56 12.09 2.49 12.51
N GLU A 57 11.99 1.44 13.31
CA GLU A 57 13.12 0.60 13.67
C GLU A 57 13.55 -0.26 12.47
N LYS A 58 14.87 -0.35 12.23
CA LYS A 58 15.40 -1.23 11.19
C LYS A 58 15.12 -2.70 11.54
N SER A 59 14.57 -3.42 10.58
CA SER A 59 14.40 -4.87 10.65
C SER A 59 15.65 -5.61 10.19
N GLY A 60 15.69 -6.93 10.40
CA GLY A 60 16.76 -7.78 9.83
C GLY A 60 16.62 -8.01 8.32
N SER A 61 15.55 -7.57 7.68
CA SER A 61 15.28 -7.68 6.25
C SER A 61 15.72 -6.42 5.52
N SER A 62 16.58 -6.60 4.51
CA SER A 62 17.01 -5.50 3.65
C SER A 62 15.86 -4.93 2.82
N LEU A 63 14.96 -5.80 2.36
CA LEU A 63 13.78 -5.46 1.59
C LEU A 63 12.82 -4.57 2.39
N ILE A 64 12.48 -4.96 3.62
CA ILE A 64 11.59 -4.17 4.50
C ILE A 64 12.22 -2.80 4.79
N ASN A 65 13.53 -2.75 5.06
CA ASN A 65 14.20 -1.48 5.34
C ASN A 65 14.21 -0.56 4.11
N ALA A 66 14.49 -1.09 2.93
CA ALA A 66 14.46 -0.33 1.69
C ALA A 66 13.06 0.20 1.37
N TRP A 67 12.03 -0.65 1.51
CA TRP A 67 10.63 -0.27 1.36
C TRP A 67 10.23 0.86 2.30
N ASN A 68 10.48 0.68 3.61
CA ASN A 68 10.12 1.66 4.62
C ASN A 68 10.82 3.00 4.39
N THR A 69 12.09 2.99 3.97
CA THR A 69 12.83 4.21 3.66
C THR A 69 12.21 4.93 2.47
N ALA A 70 11.97 4.23 1.36
CA ALA A 70 11.41 4.83 0.15
C ALA A 70 9.99 5.37 0.37
N GLU A 71 9.14 4.63 1.09
CA GLU A 71 7.76 5.07 1.38
C GLU A 71 7.76 6.29 2.33
N ARG A 72 8.64 6.31 3.35
CA ARG A 72 8.81 7.48 4.19
C ARG A 72 9.23 8.70 3.36
N ASP A 73 10.23 8.54 2.49
CA ASP A 73 10.78 9.62 1.68
C ASP A 73 9.73 10.12 0.67
N LEU A 74 8.95 9.23 0.06
CA LEU A 74 7.83 9.59 -0.82
C LEU A 74 6.76 10.41 -0.08
N ARG A 75 6.40 10.00 1.13
CA ARG A 75 5.39 10.71 1.94
C ARG A 75 5.88 12.08 2.40
N LEU A 76 7.16 12.20 2.76
CA LEU A 76 7.76 13.49 3.12
C LEU A 76 7.85 14.42 1.90
N ALA A 77 8.24 13.88 0.73
CA ALA A 77 8.27 14.66 -0.52
C ALA A 77 6.87 15.15 -0.92
N LEU A 78 5.85 14.30 -0.83
CA LEU A 78 4.45 14.69 -1.05
C LEU A 78 3.98 15.76 -0.07
N GLY A 79 4.32 15.62 1.22
CA GLY A 79 4.02 16.61 2.24
C GLY A 79 4.66 17.97 1.92
N LYS A 80 5.93 17.99 1.50
CA LYS A 80 6.65 19.18 1.09
C LYS A 80 6.00 19.85 -0.12
N MET A 81 5.74 19.10 -1.20
CA MET A 81 5.11 19.65 -2.42
C MET A 81 3.71 20.22 -2.15
N ARG A 82 2.90 19.55 -1.34
CA ARG A 82 1.57 20.05 -0.94
C ARG A 82 1.65 21.31 -0.08
N ALA A 83 2.62 21.38 0.83
CA ALA A 83 2.83 22.57 1.66
C ALA A 83 3.29 23.78 0.81
N GLU A 84 4.16 23.54 -0.17
CA GLU A 84 4.58 24.58 -1.14
C GLU A 84 3.38 25.12 -1.92
N GLN A 85 2.48 24.27 -2.42
CA GLN A 85 1.25 24.72 -3.09
C GLN A 85 0.33 25.54 -2.16
N MET A 86 0.26 25.15 -0.88
CA MET A 86 -0.58 25.82 0.11
C MET A 86 0.13 27.05 0.73
N GLN A 87 1.34 27.37 0.33
CA GLN A 87 2.19 28.42 0.92
C GLN A 87 2.37 28.25 2.44
N LYS A 88 2.48 26.98 2.89
CA LYS A 88 2.69 26.62 4.30
C LYS A 88 4.09 26.08 4.51
N ASN A 89 4.62 26.30 5.72
CA ASN A 89 5.87 25.67 6.11
C ASN A 89 5.67 24.20 6.42
N PHE A 90 6.57 23.36 5.93
CA PHE A 90 6.62 21.93 6.21
C PHE A 90 8.05 21.54 6.57
N ASP A 91 8.22 20.98 7.75
CA ASP A 91 9.51 20.47 8.18
C ASP A 91 9.72 19.05 7.61
N ALA A 92 10.48 18.98 6.53
CA ALA A 92 10.94 17.72 5.95
C ALA A 92 12.20 17.17 6.63
N GLY A 93 12.80 17.91 7.58
CA GLY A 93 14.13 17.66 8.11
C GLY A 93 15.21 17.82 7.02
N ASP A 94 16.42 17.33 7.30
CA ASP A 94 17.57 17.37 6.36
C ASP A 94 17.47 16.27 5.26
N ALA A 95 16.27 15.78 4.93
CA ALA A 95 16.10 14.70 3.99
C ALA A 95 16.42 15.15 2.56
N ALA A 96 17.50 14.63 2.00
CA ALA A 96 17.78 14.69 0.57
C ALA A 96 16.97 13.57 -0.12
N PHE A 97 15.94 13.95 -0.87
CA PHE A 97 15.11 12.98 -1.58
C PHE A 97 15.75 12.57 -2.91
N PRO A 98 15.72 11.26 -3.27
CA PRO A 98 16.06 10.82 -4.61
C PRO A 98 15.24 11.54 -5.68
N VAL A 99 15.87 11.85 -6.84
CA VAL A 99 15.22 12.61 -7.92
C VAL A 99 13.92 11.96 -8.39
N GLY A 100 13.88 10.63 -8.50
CA GLY A 100 12.66 9.90 -8.90
C GLY A 100 11.50 10.07 -7.92
N ILE A 101 11.79 10.11 -6.62
CA ILE A 101 10.77 10.36 -5.57
C ILE A 101 10.22 11.79 -5.67
N LEU A 102 11.10 12.79 -5.86
CA LEU A 102 10.66 14.18 -6.03
C LEU A 102 9.80 14.35 -7.27
N GLN A 103 10.19 13.73 -8.38
CA GLN A 103 9.43 13.78 -9.62
C GLN A 103 8.05 13.12 -9.47
N ALA A 104 7.99 11.94 -8.87
CA ALA A 104 6.72 11.26 -8.60
C ALA A 104 5.81 12.08 -7.68
N ALA A 105 6.37 12.68 -6.62
CA ALA A 105 5.62 13.53 -5.70
C ALA A 105 5.08 14.78 -6.42
N ARG A 106 5.87 15.44 -7.27
CA ARG A 106 5.45 16.61 -8.04
C ARG A 106 4.32 16.24 -8.99
N THR A 107 4.50 15.20 -9.81
CA THR A 107 3.47 14.74 -10.76
C THR A 107 2.15 14.43 -10.05
N ALA A 108 2.20 13.73 -8.90
CA ALA A 108 0.98 13.40 -8.16
C ALA A 108 0.27 14.63 -7.58
N VAL A 109 1.03 15.64 -7.16
CA VAL A 109 0.47 16.88 -6.56
C VAL A 109 -0.10 17.81 -7.62
N GLU A 110 0.42 17.78 -8.86
CA GLU A 110 -0.09 18.56 -10.01
C GLU A 110 -1.37 17.96 -10.62
N MET A 111 -1.73 16.71 -10.30
CA MET A 111 -2.95 16.09 -10.79
C MET A 111 -4.20 16.71 -10.15
N GLU A 112 -5.15 17.17 -10.97
CA GLU A 112 -6.42 17.75 -10.49
C GLU A 112 -7.33 16.71 -9.83
N ASN A 113 -7.29 15.47 -10.33
CA ASN A 113 -8.12 14.37 -9.84
C ASN A 113 -7.37 13.58 -8.75
N PRO A 114 -7.78 13.67 -7.47
CA PRO A 114 -7.11 12.96 -6.38
C PRO A 114 -7.09 11.44 -6.55
N MET A 115 -8.09 10.86 -7.23
CA MET A 115 -8.13 9.42 -7.48
C MET A 115 -7.08 9.00 -8.50
N GLU A 116 -6.86 9.79 -9.55
CA GLU A 116 -5.81 9.53 -10.53
C GLU A 116 -4.43 9.68 -9.90
N ALA A 117 -4.24 10.69 -9.03
CA ALA A 117 -3.02 10.86 -8.26
C ALA A 117 -2.73 9.64 -7.36
N GLU A 118 -3.74 9.09 -6.66
CA GLU A 118 -3.56 7.90 -5.83
C GLU A 118 -3.29 6.64 -6.67
N LYS A 119 -3.92 6.48 -7.82
CA LYS A 119 -3.62 5.39 -8.76
C LYS A 119 -2.18 5.49 -9.29
N PHE A 120 -1.76 6.68 -9.69
CA PHE A 120 -0.39 6.93 -10.12
C PHE A 120 0.62 6.60 -9.02
N LEU A 121 0.39 7.06 -7.78
CA LEU A 121 1.26 6.76 -6.65
C LEU A 121 1.28 5.25 -6.32
N ASN A 122 0.15 4.57 -6.47
CA ASN A 122 0.10 3.12 -6.25
C ASN A 122 0.89 2.36 -7.32
N HIS A 123 0.81 2.80 -8.57
CA HIS A 123 1.61 2.27 -9.68
C HIS A 123 3.11 2.49 -9.43
N TYR A 124 3.51 3.71 -9.07
CA TYR A 124 4.89 4.04 -8.70
C TYR A 124 5.43 3.13 -7.58
N ARG A 125 4.60 2.85 -6.54
CA ARG A 125 4.96 1.93 -5.47
C ARG A 125 5.15 0.50 -5.94
N LEU A 126 4.30 0.03 -6.86
CA LEU A 126 4.45 -1.30 -7.46
C LEU A 126 5.73 -1.41 -8.28
N GLU A 127 6.02 -0.41 -9.12
CA GLU A 127 7.27 -0.37 -9.91
C GLU A 127 8.49 -0.36 -8.99
N PHE A 128 8.48 0.47 -7.95
CA PHE A 128 9.57 0.49 -6.97
C PHE A 128 9.72 -0.87 -6.27
N LEU A 129 8.61 -1.49 -5.85
CA LEU A 129 8.64 -2.82 -5.21
C LEU A 129 9.23 -3.88 -6.15
N GLU A 130 8.95 -3.82 -7.45
CA GLU A 130 9.56 -4.74 -8.43
C GLU A 130 11.09 -4.59 -8.48
N THR A 131 11.63 -3.39 -8.25
CA THR A 131 13.11 -3.22 -8.15
C THR A 131 13.71 -3.90 -6.93
N LEU A 132 12.90 -4.15 -5.89
CA LEU A 132 13.31 -4.84 -4.67
C LEU A 132 13.06 -6.35 -4.72
N ARG A 133 12.59 -6.88 -5.85
CA ARG A 133 12.25 -8.30 -5.99
C ARG A 133 13.48 -9.18 -5.66
N PRO A 134 13.39 -10.08 -4.66
CA PRO A 134 14.49 -10.94 -4.30
C PRO A 134 14.84 -11.93 -5.42
N MET A 135 16.12 -12.15 -5.63
CA MET A 135 16.58 -13.18 -6.59
C MET A 135 16.32 -14.60 -6.07
N ASP A 136 16.41 -14.81 -4.77
CA ASP A 136 16.06 -16.09 -4.13
C ASP A 136 14.55 -16.10 -3.82
N MET A 137 13.80 -16.83 -4.64
CA MET A 137 12.34 -16.97 -4.52
C MET A 137 11.90 -17.72 -3.24
N PHE A 138 12.81 -18.38 -2.53
CA PHE A 138 12.51 -19.16 -1.32
C PHE A 138 13.07 -18.50 -0.05
N SER A 139 13.44 -17.24 -0.13
CA SER A 139 13.88 -16.44 1.02
C SER A 139 12.71 -15.87 1.83
N GLU A 140 12.94 -15.47 3.07
CA GLU A 140 11.95 -14.71 3.87
C GLU A 140 11.57 -13.40 3.18
N ASP A 141 12.52 -12.74 2.52
CA ASP A 141 12.30 -11.49 1.80
C ASP A 141 11.33 -11.69 0.63
N SER A 142 11.28 -12.88 -0.01
CA SER A 142 10.29 -13.18 -1.05
C SER A 142 8.87 -13.24 -0.50
N VAL A 143 8.69 -13.70 0.73
CA VAL A 143 7.38 -13.67 1.41
C VAL A 143 6.99 -12.24 1.76
N PHE A 144 7.93 -11.42 2.23
CA PHE A 144 7.67 -10.00 2.52
C PHE A 144 7.35 -9.20 1.26
N TYR A 145 8.09 -9.46 0.16
CA TYR A 145 7.79 -8.91 -1.15
C TYR A 145 6.36 -9.26 -1.60
N TYR A 146 5.98 -10.54 -1.49
CA TYR A 146 4.63 -10.99 -1.82
C TYR A 146 3.58 -10.29 -0.97
N GLY A 147 3.80 -10.19 0.35
CA GLY A 147 2.89 -9.50 1.27
C GLY A 147 2.70 -8.02 0.94
N LEU A 148 3.78 -7.29 0.60
CA LEU A 148 3.69 -5.89 0.17
C LEU A 148 2.94 -5.76 -1.15
N LYS A 149 3.23 -6.62 -2.13
CA LYS A 149 2.53 -6.64 -3.42
C LYS A 149 1.04 -6.91 -3.25
N LEU A 150 0.67 -7.89 -2.42
CA LEU A 150 -0.72 -8.20 -2.09
C LEU A 150 -1.44 -6.99 -1.45
N LYS A 151 -0.81 -6.33 -0.47
CA LYS A 151 -1.35 -5.12 0.17
C LYS A 151 -1.56 -3.97 -0.83
N LEU A 152 -0.65 -3.77 -1.79
CA LEU A 152 -0.80 -2.76 -2.85
C LEU A 152 -1.95 -3.08 -3.80
N ILE A 153 -2.12 -4.34 -4.19
CA ILE A 153 -3.24 -4.80 -5.03
C ILE A 153 -4.57 -4.62 -4.29
N LEU A 154 -4.63 -5.04 -3.02
CA LEU A 154 -5.82 -4.83 -2.17
C LEU A 154 -6.15 -3.35 -1.99
N ARG A 155 -5.13 -2.48 -1.89
CA ARG A 155 -5.35 -1.03 -1.86
C ARG A 155 -5.92 -0.53 -3.18
N ALA A 156 -5.38 -0.97 -4.32
CA ALA A 156 -5.86 -0.57 -5.63
C ALA A 156 -7.33 -0.96 -5.87
N SER A 157 -7.73 -2.16 -5.45
CA SER A 157 -9.10 -2.65 -5.60
C SER A 157 -10.15 -1.82 -4.82
N ARG A 158 -9.72 -1.06 -3.80
CA ARG A 158 -10.61 -0.15 -3.05
C ARG A 158 -10.95 1.14 -3.81
N PHE A 159 -10.22 1.46 -4.88
CA PHE A 159 -10.48 2.64 -5.72
C PHE A 159 -11.49 2.36 -6.85
N ASP A 160 -12.46 1.48 -6.61
CA ASP A 160 -13.54 1.23 -7.56
C ASP A 160 -14.61 2.33 -7.47
N THR A 161 -14.70 3.11 -8.54
CA THR A 161 -15.68 4.22 -8.66
C THR A 161 -17.12 3.73 -8.70
N SER A 162 -17.37 2.51 -9.20
CA SER A 162 -18.73 1.94 -9.28
C SER A 162 -19.23 1.53 -7.90
N ALA A 163 -18.36 0.87 -7.12
CA ALA A 163 -18.65 0.52 -5.73
C ALA A 163 -18.80 1.78 -4.85
N GLY A 164 -17.96 2.79 -5.05
CA GLY A 164 -18.06 4.08 -4.34
C GLY A 164 -19.37 4.81 -4.63
N LYS A 165 -19.81 4.87 -5.89
CA LYS A 165 -21.10 5.46 -6.28
C LYS A 165 -22.27 4.68 -5.72
N ALA A 166 -22.21 3.35 -5.67
CA ALA A 166 -23.26 2.52 -5.07
C ALA A 166 -23.36 2.74 -3.56
N ALA A 167 -22.22 2.75 -2.85
CA ALA A 167 -22.17 3.05 -1.42
C ALA A 167 -22.70 4.46 -1.10
N TYR A 168 -22.31 5.47 -1.89
CA TYR A 168 -22.83 6.84 -1.74
C TYR A 168 -24.35 6.89 -1.91
N ARG A 169 -24.91 6.25 -2.95
CA ARG A 169 -26.38 6.20 -3.16
C ARG A 169 -27.10 5.53 -2.01
N ASN A 170 -26.54 4.44 -1.46
CA ASN A 170 -27.12 3.74 -0.32
C ASN A 170 -27.15 4.62 0.93
N ILE A 171 -26.03 5.29 1.24
CA ILE A 171 -25.96 6.23 2.37
C ILE A 171 -26.91 7.40 2.17
N TYR A 172 -26.92 8.00 0.99
CA TYR A 172 -27.80 9.12 0.67
C TYR A 172 -29.29 8.74 0.80
N SER A 173 -29.68 7.57 0.28
CA SER A 173 -31.05 7.07 0.40
C SER A 173 -31.45 6.73 1.85
N SER A 174 -30.50 6.25 2.67
CA SER A 174 -30.76 5.98 4.10
C SER A 174 -30.98 7.26 4.90
N ILE A 175 -30.23 8.33 4.60
CA ILE A 175 -30.41 9.65 5.23
C ILE A 175 -31.77 10.23 4.84
N LEU A 176 -32.11 10.23 3.55
CA LEU A 176 -33.43 10.76 3.09
C LEU A 176 -34.60 9.98 3.65
N ASN A 177 -34.47 8.68 3.86
CA ASN A 177 -35.53 7.87 4.45
C ASN A 177 -35.59 8.01 5.98
N GLY A 178 -34.44 8.30 6.64
CA GLY A 178 -34.36 8.60 8.08
C GLY A 178 -35.06 9.92 8.42
N ASP A 179 -34.82 11.00 7.67
CA ASP A 179 -35.46 12.29 7.87
C ASP A 179 -37.00 12.26 7.64
N ARG A 180 -37.47 11.32 6.79
CA ARG A 180 -38.95 11.15 6.59
C ARG A 180 -39.68 10.52 7.79
N LEU A 181 -38.96 9.74 8.63
CA LEU A 181 -39.58 9.12 9.80
C LEU A 181 -39.64 10.05 11.01
N GLU A 182 -38.77 11.05 11.09
CA GLU A 182 -38.81 12.06 12.17
C GLU A 182 -39.86 13.19 11.93
N VAL A 183 -40.26 13.40 10.70
CA VAL A 183 -41.32 14.44 10.36
C VAL A 183 -42.74 13.91 10.54
N LEU A 184 -42.94 12.61 10.75
CA LEU A 184 -44.25 11.96 10.91
C LEU A 184 -44.53 11.48 12.35
N SER A 185 -43.68 11.82 13.31
CA SER A 185 -43.86 11.58 14.74
C SER A 185 -44.03 12.90 15.49
#